data_dfcd5f6c35d1f541612f2818f8e32089
#
_entry.id   dfcd5f6c35d1f541612f2818f8e32089
#
_cell.length_a   1.000
_cell.length_b   1.000
_cell.length_c   1.000
_cell.angle_alpha   90.00
_cell.angle_beta   90.00
_cell.angle_gamma   90.00
#
_symmetry.space_group_name_H-M   'P 1'
#
loop_
_entity.id
_entity.type
_entity.pdbx_description
1 polymer ?
#
loop_
_entity_poly.entity_id
_entity_poly.type
_entity_poly.pdbx_seq_one_letter_code
_entity_poly.pdbx_strand_id
1 'polypeptide(L)'
;VALNSDKLMAKNPARLLTALATSPKAPTAPSVTSQTLVADGTASCRFAAGEVHTGALGTVFYGVSALNQYGESAITVFNNTTKITLTAANSVDLVFAAGAGGAYAATAFVIYRSKITAATNATTGAVLFYPIFKVTTAQRTAGYDGGAAGTVRDRNRFLPDTQEAFANEMSEDVVSFKQLAPLSKLELSVLGPSNRFICYLWGTPILFTPRKMVRFINVGPFATSSV
;
A
#
# COMPACT_ATOMS: atom_id res chain seq x y z
N VAL A 1 14.72 14.89 6.36
CA VAL A 1 13.84 13.97 5.63
C VAL A 1 13.23 13.02 6.64
N ALA A 2 12.01 13.28 7.08
CA ALA A 2 11.25 12.30 7.85
C ALA A 2 10.80 11.23 6.88
N LEU A 3 11.63 10.25 6.67
CA LEU A 3 11.24 9.02 6.03
C LEU A 3 10.31 8.31 7.01
N ASN A 4 9.02 8.37 6.75
CA ASN A 4 8.09 7.50 7.42
C ASN A 4 8.37 6.09 6.92
N SER A 5 9.24 5.38 7.63
CA SER A 5 9.67 4.03 7.30
C SER A 5 8.49 3.07 7.10
N ASP A 6 7.41 3.28 7.83
CA ASP A 6 6.22 2.43 7.74
C ASP A 6 5.52 2.57 6.40
N LYS A 7 5.53 3.76 5.79
CA LYS A 7 4.95 3.96 4.46
C LYS A 7 5.87 3.51 3.33
N LEU A 8 7.17 3.66 3.50
CA LEU A 8 8.16 3.13 2.55
C LEU A 8 8.20 1.61 2.57
N MET A 9 8.12 1.02 3.76
CA MET A 9 8.13 -0.44 3.92
C MET A 9 6.79 -1.08 3.53
N ALA A 10 5.66 -0.40 3.74
CA ALA A 10 4.33 -0.94 3.43
C ALA A 10 4.01 -0.96 1.93
N LYS A 11 4.65 -0.13 1.11
CA LYS A 11 4.34 -0.08 -0.33
C LYS A 11 5.21 -0.97 -1.19
N ASN A 12 6.30 -1.49 -0.69
CA ASN A 12 7.33 -2.02 -1.54
C ASN A 12 7.62 -3.51 -1.56
N PRO A 13 7.32 -4.35 -0.61
CA PRO A 13 7.53 -5.76 -0.86
C PRO A 13 6.37 -6.32 -1.68
N ALA A 14 6.67 -6.69 -2.90
CA ALA A 14 5.85 -7.66 -3.61
C ALA A 14 5.66 -8.89 -2.74
N ARG A 15 4.44 -9.39 -2.66
CA ARG A 15 4.11 -10.53 -1.82
C ARG A 15 3.63 -11.71 -2.66
N LEU A 16 4.19 -12.87 -2.39
CA LEU A 16 3.58 -14.14 -2.76
C LEU A 16 2.52 -14.50 -1.72
N LEU A 17 1.41 -15.10 -2.17
CA LEU A 17 0.29 -15.48 -1.28
C LEU A 17 0.70 -16.37 -0.10
N THR A 18 1.74 -17.17 -0.27
CA THR A 18 2.21 -18.16 0.70
C THR A 18 3.37 -17.69 1.57
N ALA A 19 3.88 -16.48 1.37
CA ALA A 19 5.21 -16.10 1.86
C ALA A 19 5.26 -15.45 3.25
N LEU A 20 4.15 -15.24 3.94
CA LEU A 20 4.18 -14.53 5.23
C LEU A 20 3.50 -15.30 6.34
N ALA A 21 4.32 -15.59 7.35
CA ALA A 21 3.78 -15.94 8.66
C ALA A 21 3.01 -14.73 9.22
N THR A 22 1.73 -14.91 9.47
CA THR A 22 0.89 -13.88 10.09
C THR A 22 1.12 -13.89 11.61
N SER A 23 1.09 -12.71 12.23
CA SER A 23 1.07 -12.61 13.68
C SER A 23 -0.15 -13.34 14.25
N PRO A 24 -0.05 -14.06 15.38
CA PRO A 24 -1.20 -14.68 16.04
C PRO A 24 -2.30 -13.68 16.44
N LYS A 25 -1.95 -12.40 16.54
CA LYS A 25 -2.88 -11.30 16.84
C LYS A 25 -3.31 -10.51 15.60
N ALA A 26 -2.90 -10.92 14.41
CA ALA A 26 -3.39 -10.34 13.18
C ALA A 26 -4.88 -10.66 13.00
N PRO A 27 -5.64 -9.83 12.28
CA PRO A 27 -7.05 -10.11 12.03
C PRO A 27 -7.19 -11.33 11.13
N THR A 28 -8.37 -11.92 11.15
CA THR A 28 -8.73 -12.98 10.20
C THR A 28 -8.73 -12.44 8.77
N ALA A 29 -8.26 -13.24 7.83
CA ALA A 29 -8.25 -12.84 6.42
C ALA A 29 -9.66 -12.50 5.93
N PRO A 30 -9.80 -11.46 5.06
CA PRO A 30 -11.09 -11.05 4.53
C PRO A 30 -11.75 -12.17 3.71
N SER A 31 -13.08 -12.19 3.68
CA SER A 31 -13.85 -12.95 2.73
C SER A 31 -14.16 -12.08 1.51
N VAL A 32 -13.82 -12.56 0.33
CA VAL A 32 -14.06 -11.86 -0.93
C VAL A 32 -15.39 -12.29 -1.55
N THR A 33 -16.09 -11.34 -2.15
CA THR A 33 -17.41 -11.59 -2.76
C THR A 33 -17.34 -11.47 -4.27
N SER A 34 -16.86 -10.34 -4.77
CA SER A 34 -16.77 -10.10 -6.22
C SER A 34 -15.71 -9.08 -6.58
N GLN A 35 -15.28 -9.17 -7.82
CA GLN A 35 -14.52 -8.14 -8.53
C GLN A 35 -15.22 -7.88 -9.86
N THR A 36 -15.53 -6.62 -10.15
CA THR A 36 -16.35 -6.28 -11.32
C THR A 36 -15.80 -5.04 -12.00
N LEU A 37 -15.73 -5.09 -13.32
CA LEU A 37 -15.40 -3.93 -14.13
C LEU A 37 -16.65 -3.02 -14.27
N VAL A 38 -16.50 -1.73 -13.99
CA VAL A 38 -17.59 -0.77 -13.97
C VAL A 38 -17.23 0.44 -14.83
N ALA A 39 -18.15 0.88 -15.66
CA ALA A 39 -17.99 2.12 -16.43
C ALA A 39 -17.96 3.33 -15.48
N ASP A 40 -16.91 4.11 -15.53
CA ASP A 40 -16.67 5.23 -14.60
C ASP A 40 -16.33 6.56 -15.33
N GLY A 41 -16.23 6.51 -16.65
CA GLY A 41 -15.88 7.65 -17.48
C GLY A 41 -14.40 8.03 -17.44
N THR A 42 -13.94 8.70 -18.49
CA THR A 42 -12.52 9.06 -18.66
C THR A 42 -12.05 10.14 -17.68
N ALA A 43 -12.95 10.99 -17.19
CA ALA A 43 -12.60 12.07 -16.27
C ALA A 43 -12.24 11.57 -14.86
N SER A 44 -12.81 10.45 -14.42
CA SER A 44 -12.63 9.90 -13.07
C SER A 44 -11.66 8.74 -13.03
N CYS A 45 -11.56 7.97 -14.11
CA CYS A 45 -10.78 6.75 -14.19
C CYS A 45 -9.46 7.00 -14.91
N ARG A 46 -8.36 6.57 -14.30
CA ARG A 46 -7.02 6.66 -14.88
C ARG A 46 -6.59 5.41 -15.66
N PHE A 47 -7.50 4.50 -15.94
CA PHE A 47 -7.34 3.45 -16.94
C PHE A 47 -7.60 3.98 -18.37
N ALA A 48 -7.30 5.24 -18.66
CA ALA A 48 -7.55 5.84 -19.96
C ALA A 48 -6.43 5.50 -20.94
N ALA A 49 -6.81 5.28 -22.20
CA ALA A 49 -5.86 5.22 -23.31
C ALA A 49 -5.17 6.60 -23.46
N GLY A 50 -3.85 6.60 -23.53
CA GLY A 50 -3.05 7.82 -23.66
C GLY A 50 -2.50 8.40 -22.36
N GLU A 51 -2.85 7.87 -21.20
CA GLU A 51 -2.05 8.11 -20.01
C GLU A 51 -0.67 7.47 -20.17
N VAL A 52 0.34 8.14 -19.62
CA VAL A 52 1.78 7.81 -19.77
C VAL A 52 2.14 6.37 -19.36
N HIS A 53 1.20 5.66 -18.76
CA HIS A 53 1.34 4.27 -18.32
C HIS A 53 0.52 3.32 -19.20
N THR A 54 0.91 3.17 -20.45
CA THR A 54 0.32 2.15 -21.35
C THR A 54 0.37 0.74 -20.76
N GLY A 55 1.32 0.46 -19.88
CA GLY A 55 1.39 -0.78 -19.11
C GLY A 55 0.36 -0.93 -17.98
N ALA A 56 -0.54 0.02 -17.79
CA ALA A 56 -1.62 -0.09 -16.79
C ALA A 56 -2.86 -0.84 -17.31
N LEU A 57 -3.02 -0.96 -18.62
CA LEU A 57 -4.12 -1.71 -19.24
C LEU A 57 -3.67 -3.15 -19.53
N GLY A 58 -4.50 -4.11 -19.18
CA GLY A 58 -4.22 -5.53 -19.37
C GLY A 58 -4.85 -6.38 -18.28
N THR A 59 -4.47 -7.63 -18.22
CA THR A 59 -5.05 -8.61 -17.30
C THR A 59 -4.28 -8.66 -15.98
N VAL A 60 -5.00 -8.52 -14.87
CA VAL A 60 -4.44 -8.49 -13.51
C VAL A 60 -5.25 -9.35 -12.55
N PHE A 61 -4.64 -9.70 -11.42
CA PHE A 61 -5.29 -10.26 -10.25
C PHE A 61 -5.39 -9.22 -9.15
N TYR A 62 -6.47 -9.28 -8.38
CA TYR A 62 -6.64 -8.50 -7.15
C TYR A 62 -6.63 -9.39 -5.93
N GLY A 63 -6.14 -8.83 -4.84
CA GLY A 63 -6.15 -9.44 -3.53
C GLY A 63 -6.40 -8.41 -2.44
N VAL A 64 -6.81 -8.87 -1.28
CA VAL A 64 -7.05 -8.04 -0.11
C VAL A 64 -6.54 -8.73 1.15
N SER A 65 -5.97 -7.95 2.05
CA SER A 65 -5.64 -8.38 3.41
C SER A 65 -6.31 -7.48 4.43
N ALA A 66 -6.48 -7.98 5.64
CA ALA A 66 -6.95 -7.22 6.78
C ALA A 66 -5.77 -6.80 7.65
N LEU A 67 -5.84 -5.61 8.22
CA LEU A 67 -4.78 -5.01 9.03
C LEU A 67 -5.34 -4.52 10.36
N ASN A 68 -4.58 -4.73 11.43
CA ASN A 68 -4.77 -4.09 12.73
C ASN A 68 -3.43 -3.62 13.31
N GLN A 69 -3.41 -3.17 14.56
CA GLN A 69 -2.19 -2.70 15.23
C GLN A 69 -1.14 -3.80 15.46
N TYR A 70 -1.52 -5.07 15.41
CA TYR A 70 -0.62 -6.20 15.68
C TYR A 70 -0.06 -6.85 14.43
N GLY A 71 -0.63 -6.57 13.28
CA GLY A 71 -0.16 -7.12 12.01
C GLY A 71 -1.20 -7.22 10.94
N GLU A 72 -0.84 -7.89 9.89
CA GLU A 72 -1.60 -8.06 8.67
C GLU A 72 -1.93 -9.54 8.45
N SER A 73 -3.14 -9.83 7.99
CA SER A 73 -3.57 -11.17 7.63
C SER A 73 -2.90 -11.67 6.36
N ALA A 74 -3.08 -12.95 6.05
CA ALA A 74 -2.80 -13.47 4.71
C ALA A 74 -3.63 -12.72 3.65
N ILE A 75 -3.11 -12.65 2.43
CA ILE A 75 -3.83 -12.08 1.29
C ILE A 75 -4.87 -13.08 0.81
N THR A 76 -6.11 -12.63 0.68
CA THR A 76 -7.17 -13.37 -0.01
C THR A 76 -7.31 -12.83 -1.43
N VAL A 77 -7.20 -13.68 -2.42
CA VAL A 77 -7.37 -13.32 -3.84
C VAL A 77 -8.85 -13.33 -4.19
N PHE A 78 -9.32 -12.32 -4.93
CA PHE A 78 -10.71 -12.23 -5.36
C PHE A 78 -11.13 -13.39 -6.26
N ASN A 79 -10.25 -13.78 -7.18
CA ASN A 79 -10.43 -14.97 -7.97
C ASN A 79 -9.06 -15.53 -8.38
N ASN A 80 -8.85 -16.82 -8.15
CA ASN A 80 -7.56 -17.46 -8.46
C ASN A 80 -7.37 -17.76 -9.95
N THR A 81 -8.43 -17.93 -10.70
CA THR A 81 -8.41 -18.38 -12.10
C THR A 81 -8.91 -17.33 -13.08
N THR A 82 -9.77 -16.42 -12.62
CA THR A 82 -10.33 -15.38 -13.47
C THR A 82 -9.67 -14.04 -13.19
N LYS A 83 -8.92 -13.56 -14.16
CA LYS A 83 -8.31 -12.23 -14.17
C LYS A 83 -9.34 -11.18 -14.54
N ILE A 84 -9.12 -9.94 -14.08
CA ILE A 84 -9.80 -8.78 -14.65
C ILE A 84 -8.95 -8.20 -15.77
N THR A 85 -9.57 -7.94 -16.90
CA THR A 85 -8.96 -7.17 -17.99
C THR A 85 -9.26 -5.71 -17.79
N LEU A 86 -8.25 -4.93 -17.43
CA LEU A 86 -8.36 -3.50 -17.26
C LEU A 86 -8.52 -2.85 -18.64
N THR A 87 -9.55 -2.03 -18.78
CA THR A 87 -9.86 -1.31 -20.02
C THR A 87 -10.03 0.19 -19.76
N ALA A 88 -9.82 0.99 -20.78
CA ALA A 88 -9.96 2.44 -20.68
C ALA A 88 -11.37 2.85 -20.23
N ALA A 89 -11.46 3.92 -19.45
CA ALA A 89 -12.70 4.51 -18.94
C ALA A 89 -13.51 3.61 -17.97
N ASN A 90 -12.95 2.49 -17.56
CA ASN A 90 -13.57 1.62 -16.55
C ASN A 90 -12.74 1.61 -15.27
N SER A 91 -13.40 1.40 -14.14
CA SER A 91 -12.78 1.13 -12.83
C SER A 91 -13.11 -0.28 -12.36
N VAL A 92 -12.49 -0.72 -11.30
CA VAL A 92 -12.74 -2.05 -10.74
C VAL A 92 -13.37 -1.92 -9.37
N ASP A 93 -14.57 -2.45 -9.22
CA ASP A 93 -15.25 -2.56 -7.94
C ASP A 93 -14.90 -3.88 -7.26
N LEU A 94 -14.40 -3.76 -6.04
CA LEU A 94 -13.97 -4.86 -5.18
C LEU A 94 -14.92 -4.94 -3.97
N VAL A 95 -15.64 -6.05 -3.85
CA VAL A 95 -16.57 -6.29 -2.76
C VAL A 95 -16.03 -7.41 -1.87
N PHE A 96 -15.85 -7.11 -0.60
CA PHE A 96 -15.34 -8.05 0.39
C PHE A 96 -15.85 -7.70 1.80
N ALA A 97 -15.78 -8.63 2.71
CA ALA A 97 -16.11 -8.42 4.11
C ALA A 97 -14.89 -8.70 5.00
N ALA A 98 -14.87 -8.10 6.20
CA ALA A 98 -13.91 -8.48 7.22
C ALA A 98 -14.09 -9.99 7.53
N GLY A 99 -12.98 -10.67 7.77
CA GLY A 99 -13.01 -12.06 8.19
C GLY A 99 -13.78 -12.22 9.50
N ALA A 100 -14.60 -13.25 9.58
CA ALA A 100 -15.38 -13.55 10.78
C ALA A 100 -14.52 -14.22 11.86
N GLY A 101 -14.86 -14.02 13.13
CA GLY A 101 -14.42 -14.86 14.25
C GLY A 101 -13.06 -14.58 14.85
N GLY A 102 -12.43 -13.44 14.60
CA GLY A 102 -11.18 -13.08 15.26
C GLY A 102 -11.37 -12.26 16.53
N ALA A 103 -10.61 -12.57 17.60
CA ALA A 103 -10.54 -11.72 18.80
C ALA A 103 -9.97 -10.33 18.52
N TYR A 104 -9.32 -10.16 17.39
CA TYR A 104 -8.62 -8.95 16.98
C TYR A 104 -9.21 -8.44 15.66
N ALA A 105 -10.15 -7.51 15.78
CA ALA A 105 -10.85 -6.95 14.63
C ALA A 105 -9.91 -6.20 13.67
N ALA A 106 -10.25 -6.22 12.38
CA ALA A 106 -9.58 -5.41 11.38
C ALA A 106 -9.93 -3.93 11.56
N THR A 107 -8.94 -3.06 11.53
CA THR A 107 -9.11 -1.60 11.51
C THR A 107 -8.98 -1.02 10.10
N ALA A 108 -8.31 -1.74 9.23
CA ALA A 108 -8.11 -1.35 7.84
C ALA A 108 -7.90 -2.58 6.95
N PHE A 109 -7.93 -2.34 5.65
CA PHE A 109 -7.65 -3.33 4.62
C PHE A 109 -6.61 -2.78 3.66
N VAL A 110 -5.72 -3.64 3.20
CA VAL A 110 -4.76 -3.31 2.15
C VAL A 110 -5.20 -4.00 0.86
N ILE A 111 -5.36 -3.22 -0.19
CA ILE A 111 -5.70 -3.72 -1.51
C ILE A 111 -4.41 -3.97 -2.28
N TYR A 112 -4.34 -5.15 -2.86
CA TYR A 112 -3.22 -5.64 -3.64
C TYR A 112 -3.64 -5.83 -5.09
N ARG A 113 -2.71 -5.54 -5.99
CA ARG A 113 -2.87 -5.83 -7.41
C ARG A 113 -1.58 -6.41 -7.97
N SER A 114 -1.70 -7.38 -8.87
CA SER A 114 -0.55 -7.87 -9.62
C SER A 114 -0.15 -6.84 -10.69
N LYS A 115 1.08 -6.95 -11.20
CA LYS A 115 1.37 -6.41 -12.53
C LYS A 115 0.53 -7.12 -13.58
N ILE A 116 0.51 -6.58 -14.80
CA ILE A 116 -0.07 -7.28 -15.95
C ILE A 116 0.64 -8.63 -16.07
N THR A 117 -0.15 -9.68 -16.17
CA THR A 117 0.38 -11.05 -16.14
C THR A 117 -0.33 -11.96 -17.11
N ALA A 118 0.43 -12.82 -17.75
CA ALA A 118 -0.08 -13.94 -18.55
C ALA A 118 -0.48 -15.14 -17.69
N ALA A 119 -0.09 -15.19 -16.41
CA ALA A 119 -0.40 -16.30 -15.51
C ALA A 119 -1.90 -16.63 -15.52
N THR A 120 -2.22 -17.92 -15.58
CA THR A 120 -3.61 -18.42 -15.62
C THR A 120 -4.19 -18.66 -14.23
N ASN A 121 -3.33 -18.71 -13.21
CA ASN A 121 -3.74 -18.92 -11.82
C ASN A 121 -2.85 -18.10 -10.89
N ALA A 122 -3.49 -17.39 -9.96
CA ALA A 122 -2.81 -16.50 -9.02
C ALA A 122 -1.92 -17.25 -8.01
N THR A 123 -2.35 -18.44 -7.60
CA THR A 123 -1.67 -19.23 -6.57
C THR A 123 -0.51 -20.04 -7.15
N THR A 124 -0.76 -20.77 -8.23
CA THR A 124 0.23 -21.66 -8.85
C THR A 124 1.14 -20.95 -9.84
N GLY A 125 0.72 -19.81 -10.36
CA GLY A 125 1.48 -18.99 -11.31
C GLY A 125 2.56 -18.12 -10.68
N ALA A 126 2.86 -18.26 -9.40
CA ALA A 126 3.82 -17.43 -8.65
C ALA A 126 3.61 -15.91 -8.84
N VAL A 127 2.36 -15.47 -8.89
CA VAL A 127 2.01 -14.08 -9.11
C VAL A 127 2.41 -13.23 -7.92
N LEU A 128 3.13 -12.16 -8.18
CA LEU A 128 3.50 -11.17 -7.17
C LEU A 128 2.38 -10.14 -7.00
N PHE A 129 1.99 -9.92 -5.75
CA PHE A 129 0.99 -8.94 -5.36
C PHE A 129 1.65 -7.72 -4.74
N TYR A 130 1.32 -6.54 -5.25
CA TYR A 130 1.83 -5.27 -4.78
C TYR A 130 0.73 -4.49 -4.07
N PRO A 131 0.98 -3.93 -2.88
CA PRO A 131 0.02 -3.08 -2.21
C PRO A 131 -0.16 -1.80 -3.01
N ILE A 132 -1.40 -1.47 -3.37
CA ILE A 132 -1.70 -0.25 -4.12
C ILE A 132 -2.26 0.86 -3.23
N PHE A 133 -3.18 0.54 -2.32
CA PHE A 133 -3.66 1.50 -1.34
C PHE A 133 -4.26 0.80 -0.11
N LYS A 134 -4.46 1.59 0.94
CA LYS A 134 -5.05 1.17 2.21
C LYS A 134 -6.38 1.86 2.42
N VAL A 135 -7.38 1.11 2.89
CA VAL A 135 -8.73 1.58 3.17
C VAL A 135 -9.08 1.26 4.61
N THR A 136 -9.59 2.21 5.36
CA THR A 136 -10.10 1.96 6.70
C THR A 136 -11.44 1.21 6.66
N THR A 137 -11.81 0.56 7.76
CA THR A 137 -13.11 -0.12 7.86
C THR A 137 -14.27 0.84 7.59
N ALA A 138 -14.18 2.08 8.11
CA ALA A 138 -15.19 3.12 7.89
C ALA A 138 -15.31 3.52 6.41
N GLN A 139 -14.18 3.75 5.73
CA GLN A 139 -14.15 4.08 4.30
C GLN A 139 -14.71 2.95 3.45
N ARG A 140 -14.36 1.69 3.74
CA ARG A 140 -14.94 0.54 3.05
C ARG A 140 -16.46 0.48 3.23
N THR A 141 -16.95 0.70 4.46
CA THR A 141 -18.40 0.65 4.76
C THR A 141 -19.18 1.75 4.04
N ALA A 142 -18.62 2.95 3.98
CA ALA A 142 -19.22 4.09 3.27
C ALA A 142 -19.13 3.98 1.74
N GLY A 143 -18.21 3.16 1.24
CA GLY A 143 -17.79 3.13 -0.16
C GLY A 143 -16.55 3.98 -0.40
N TYR A 144 -15.53 3.40 -1.02
CA TYR A 144 -14.26 4.08 -1.27
C TYR A 144 -14.13 4.48 -2.73
N ASP A 145 -13.65 5.70 -2.96
CA ASP A 145 -13.34 6.29 -4.28
C ASP A 145 -14.51 6.23 -5.28
N GLY A 146 -15.72 6.50 -4.82
CA GLY A 146 -16.93 6.50 -5.64
C GLY A 146 -17.61 5.13 -5.80
N GLY A 147 -17.11 4.11 -5.11
CA GLY A 147 -17.82 2.83 -4.98
C GLY A 147 -19.09 2.97 -4.13
N ALA A 148 -20.03 2.08 -4.34
CA ALA A 148 -21.22 1.97 -3.48
C ALA A 148 -20.83 1.56 -2.05
N ALA A 149 -21.74 1.70 -1.10
CA ALA A 149 -21.54 1.23 0.29
C ALA A 149 -21.07 -0.23 0.32
N GLY A 150 -20.02 -0.51 1.05
CA GLY A 150 -19.38 -1.83 1.12
C GLY A 150 -18.45 -2.18 -0.05
N THR A 151 -18.27 -1.26 -0.99
CA THR A 151 -17.44 -1.45 -2.19
C THR A 151 -16.19 -0.58 -2.13
N VAL A 152 -15.08 -1.13 -2.55
CA VAL A 152 -13.82 -0.39 -2.73
C VAL A 152 -13.53 -0.32 -4.22
N ARG A 153 -13.47 0.89 -4.77
CA ARG A 153 -13.24 1.13 -6.20
C ARG A 153 -11.78 1.45 -6.46
N ASP A 154 -11.17 0.73 -7.39
CA ASP A 154 -9.85 1.05 -7.94
C ASP A 154 -10.01 1.82 -9.26
N ARG A 155 -9.59 3.08 -9.25
CA ARG A 155 -9.55 3.98 -10.41
C ARG A 155 -8.14 4.12 -11.01
N ASN A 156 -7.27 3.17 -10.73
CA ASN A 156 -5.87 3.20 -11.19
C ASN A 156 -5.09 4.45 -10.75
N ARG A 157 -5.38 4.98 -9.59
CA ARG A 157 -4.62 6.11 -9.04
C ARG A 157 -3.24 5.70 -8.55
N PHE A 158 -3.09 4.43 -8.17
CA PHE A 158 -1.85 3.86 -7.66
C PHE A 158 -1.46 2.64 -8.47
N LEU A 159 -0.25 2.65 -9.02
CA LEU A 159 0.27 1.56 -9.83
C LEU A 159 1.02 0.54 -8.97
N PRO A 160 0.94 -0.75 -9.30
CA PRO A 160 1.74 -1.76 -8.64
C PRO A 160 3.24 -1.54 -8.90
N ASP A 161 4.08 -1.90 -7.92
CA ASP A 161 5.54 -1.76 -8.00
C ASP A 161 6.03 -0.32 -8.18
N THR A 162 5.29 0.64 -7.65
CA THR A 162 5.68 2.05 -7.67
C THR A 162 5.83 2.59 -6.25
N GLN A 163 6.58 3.66 -6.13
CA GLN A 163 6.88 4.34 -4.87
C GLN A 163 6.22 5.73 -4.83
N GLU A 164 6.29 6.33 -3.66
CA GLU A 164 5.97 7.74 -3.48
C GLU A 164 7.25 8.51 -3.19
N ALA A 165 7.35 9.67 -3.78
CA ALA A 165 8.40 10.62 -3.47
C ALA A 165 7.79 11.92 -2.93
N PHE A 166 8.54 12.61 -2.10
CA PHE A 166 8.14 13.91 -1.57
C PHE A 166 9.25 14.91 -1.87
N ALA A 167 8.86 16.05 -2.38
CA ALA A 167 9.72 17.21 -2.49
C ALA A 167 9.18 18.33 -1.61
N ASN A 168 10.03 18.94 -0.82
CA ASN A 168 9.69 20.06 0.04
C ASN A 168 10.81 21.09 0.05
N GLU A 169 10.46 22.32 0.28
CA GLU A 169 11.42 23.38 0.54
C GLU A 169 12.11 23.09 1.88
N MET A 170 13.45 23.06 1.87
CA MET A 170 14.29 22.80 3.06
C MET A 170 14.57 24.11 3.80
N SER A 171 13.51 24.74 4.34
CA SER A 171 13.62 25.90 5.23
C SER A 171 13.01 25.58 6.59
N GLU A 172 13.46 26.26 7.64
CA GLU A 172 12.95 26.06 9.01
C GLU A 172 11.48 26.38 9.14
N ASP A 173 10.94 27.25 8.27
CA ASP A 173 9.53 27.62 8.21
C ASP A 173 8.65 26.54 7.57
N VAL A 174 9.26 25.60 6.85
CA VAL A 174 8.54 24.51 6.17
C VAL A 174 8.71 23.22 6.92
N VAL A 175 9.95 22.81 7.18
CA VAL A 175 10.28 21.58 7.91
C VAL A 175 11.34 21.89 8.95
N SER A 176 11.06 21.65 10.20
CA SER A 176 12.04 21.80 11.27
C SER A 176 12.09 20.52 12.11
N PHE A 177 13.27 20.22 12.61
CA PHE A 177 13.46 19.14 13.57
C PHE A 177 13.53 19.74 14.97
N LYS A 178 12.48 19.54 15.77
CA LYS A 178 12.46 19.99 17.15
C LYS A 178 13.02 18.92 18.07
N GLN A 179 14.02 19.28 18.84
CA GLN A 179 14.68 18.40 19.79
C GLN A 179 14.15 18.69 21.20
N LEU A 180 13.83 17.65 21.93
CA LEU A 180 13.54 17.73 23.36
C LEU A 180 14.82 17.82 24.18
N ALA A 181 15.85 17.10 23.72
CA ALA A 181 17.19 17.13 24.30
C ALA A 181 18.24 17.04 23.17
N PRO A 182 19.41 17.65 23.34
CA PRO A 182 20.48 17.53 22.36
C PRO A 182 20.95 16.08 22.23
N LEU A 183 21.63 15.79 21.13
CA LEU A 183 22.28 14.49 20.95
C LEU A 183 23.23 14.22 22.14
N SER A 184 22.94 13.16 22.86
CA SER A 184 23.68 12.79 24.07
C SER A 184 24.34 11.43 23.88
N LYS A 185 25.54 11.30 24.43
CA LYS A 185 26.28 10.05 24.50
C LYS A 185 26.25 9.55 25.95
N LEU A 186 25.81 8.30 26.12
CA LEU A 186 25.90 7.60 27.38
C LEU A 186 26.94 6.49 27.27
N GLU A 187 27.94 6.55 28.13
CA GLU A 187 28.94 5.49 28.22
C GLU A 187 28.39 4.32 29.04
N LEU A 188 28.51 3.13 28.51
CA LEU A 188 28.10 1.90 29.18
C LEU A 188 29.29 1.28 29.91
N SER A 189 28.99 0.45 30.90
CA SER A 189 30.02 -0.28 31.67
C SER A 189 30.95 -1.07 30.74
N VAL A 190 32.23 -0.97 31.00
CA VAL A 190 33.26 -1.72 30.29
C VAL A 190 33.26 -3.15 30.73
N LEU A 191 32.84 -4.07 29.91
CA LEU A 191 32.81 -5.52 30.14
C LEU A 191 33.89 -6.24 29.30
N GLY A 192 35.13 -5.69 29.30
CA GLY A 192 36.21 -6.21 28.48
C GLY A 192 37.00 -5.11 27.78
N PRO A 193 37.88 -5.41 26.81
CA PRO A 193 38.74 -4.43 26.14
C PRO A 193 38.01 -3.49 25.13
N SER A 194 36.68 -3.50 25.12
CA SER A 194 35.88 -2.65 24.21
C SER A 194 35.10 -1.60 24.98
N ASN A 195 35.17 -0.34 24.54
CA ASN A 195 34.32 0.75 25.02
C ASN A 195 32.96 0.71 24.31
N ARG A 196 31.89 0.62 25.08
CA ARG A 196 30.51 0.63 24.59
C ARG A 196 29.86 1.95 24.96
N PHE A 197 29.11 2.53 24.03
CA PHE A 197 28.32 3.72 24.30
C PHE A 197 27.02 3.68 23.51
N ILE A 198 26.02 4.41 23.98
CA ILE A 198 24.76 4.63 23.29
C ILE A 198 24.68 6.11 22.95
N CYS A 199 24.39 6.42 21.69
CA CYS A 199 23.98 7.75 21.29
C CYS A 199 22.46 7.79 21.17
N TYR A 200 21.83 8.78 21.79
CA TYR A 200 20.40 8.96 21.69
C TYR A 200 20.04 10.41 21.36
N LEU A 201 18.99 10.54 20.59
CA LEU A 201 18.43 11.82 20.17
C LEU A 201 16.91 11.78 20.37
N TRP A 202 16.40 12.72 21.14
CA TRP A 202 14.97 12.86 21.37
C TRP A 202 14.48 14.07 20.57
N GLY A 203 13.73 13.80 19.52
CA GLY A 203 13.18 14.85 18.68
C GLY A 203 12.14 14.33 17.70
N THR A 204 11.44 15.27 17.09
CA THR A 204 10.44 14.97 16.08
C THR A 204 10.54 15.98 14.92
N PRO A 205 10.43 15.52 13.68
CA PRO A 205 10.26 16.42 12.56
C PRO A 205 8.85 17.02 12.59
N ILE A 206 8.76 18.32 12.36
CA ILE A 206 7.50 19.06 12.29
C ILE A 206 7.41 19.70 10.91
N LEU A 207 6.28 19.48 10.24
CA LEU A 207 5.93 20.14 8.98
C LEU A 207 5.00 21.31 9.30
N PHE A 208 5.49 22.54 9.20
CA PHE A 208 4.70 23.75 9.50
C PHE A 208 3.84 24.19 8.31
N THR A 209 4.37 24.07 7.11
CA THR A 209 3.69 24.57 5.91
C THR A 209 3.48 23.45 4.88
N PRO A 210 2.41 22.63 5.03
CA PRO A 210 2.15 21.48 4.13
C PRO A 210 1.97 21.88 2.66
N ARG A 211 1.56 23.12 2.38
CA ARG A 211 1.35 23.63 1.01
C ARG A 211 2.65 23.76 0.20
N LYS A 212 3.80 23.78 0.87
CA LYS A 212 5.12 23.81 0.24
C LYS A 212 5.71 22.40 0.06
N MET A 213 4.91 21.35 0.26
CA MET A 213 5.28 19.98 0.02
C MET A 213 4.52 19.44 -1.19
N VAL A 214 5.24 18.82 -2.11
CA VAL A 214 4.68 18.12 -3.28
C VAL A 214 4.86 16.63 -3.07
N ARG A 215 3.79 15.87 -3.22
CA ARG A 215 3.80 14.41 -3.21
C ARG A 215 3.74 13.90 -4.64
N PHE A 216 4.73 13.14 -5.04
CA PHE A 216 4.73 12.39 -6.29
C PHE A 216 4.26 10.97 -6.00
N ILE A 217 3.32 10.50 -6.78
CA ILE A 217 2.82 9.12 -6.72
C ILE A 217 3.22 8.40 -8.01
N ASN A 218 3.24 7.06 -7.94
CA ASN A 218 3.60 6.21 -9.08
C ASN A 218 5.03 6.45 -9.61
N VAL A 219 5.95 6.74 -8.71
CA VAL A 219 7.37 6.85 -9.05
C VAL A 219 7.97 5.45 -9.09
N GLY A 220 8.45 5.01 -10.25
CA GLY A 220 9.02 3.69 -10.38
C GLY A 220 9.86 3.53 -11.64
N PRO A 221 10.64 2.46 -11.74
CA PRO A 221 11.28 2.12 -12.97
C PRO A 221 10.18 1.86 -14.00
N PHE A 222 10.08 2.72 -14.98
CA PHE A 222 9.28 2.43 -16.17
C PHE A 222 9.96 1.26 -16.87
N ALA A 223 9.48 0.07 -16.64
CA ALA A 223 9.76 -1.00 -17.56
C ALA A 223 9.13 -0.55 -18.88
N THR A 224 9.90 0.08 -19.74
CA THR A 224 9.65 -0.01 -21.17
C THR A 224 9.34 -1.47 -21.41
N SER A 225 8.13 -1.76 -21.84
CA SER A 225 7.72 -3.11 -22.19
C SER A 225 8.82 -3.77 -22.97
N SER A 226 9.59 -4.59 -22.33
CA SER A 226 10.27 -5.65 -23.03
C SER A 226 9.20 -6.68 -23.35
N VAL A 227 8.90 -6.74 -24.57
CA VAL A 227 8.23 -7.73 -25.39
C VAL A 227 8.09 -9.08 -24.69
#